data_6a97057e73b039fe8776adcda594373b
#
_entry.id   6a97057e73b039fe8776adcda594373b
#
_cell.length_a   1.000
_cell.length_b   1.000
_cell.length_c   1.000
_cell.angle_alpha   90.00
_cell.angle_beta   90.00
_cell.angle_gamma   90.00
#
_symmetry.space_group_name_H-M   'P 1'
#
loop_
_entity.id
_entity.type
_entity.pdbx_description
1 polymer ?
#
loop_
_entity_poly.entity_id
_entity_poly.type
_entity_poly.pdbx_seq_one_letter_code
_entity_poly.pdbx_strand_id
1 'polypeptide(L)'
;MRLFTMIVLTALGLTHFAVSSPANAMTAINAPAGIESTKIVKDMRARFGAILTDGQGSMKGQMFRIAHLGYFDFLDTLAVLGGLEITLQKVGHKVELGSGVRAAQNVYLRS
;
A
#
# COMPACT_ATOMS: atom_id res chain seq x y z
N MET A 1 6.33 -2.90 13.40
CA MET A 1 5.64 -3.23 12.13
C MET A 1 4.41 -2.38 11.95
N ARG A 2 3.53 -2.37 12.96
CA ARG A 2 2.28 -1.63 12.87
C ARG A 2 2.52 -0.13 12.69
N LEU A 3 3.41 0.43 13.50
CA LEU A 3 3.73 1.85 13.43
C LEU A 3 4.38 2.21 12.09
N PHE A 4 5.28 1.34 11.61
CA PHE A 4 5.91 1.50 10.30
C PHE A 4 4.86 1.62 9.20
N THR A 5 3.92 0.66 9.18
CA THR A 5 2.87 0.64 8.16
C THR A 5 2.00 1.90 8.24
N MET A 6 1.62 2.33 9.45
CA MET A 6 0.80 3.51 9.62
C MET A 6 1.48 4.77 9.12
N ILE A 7 2.77 4.93 9.43
CA ILE A 7 3.54 6.10 8.99
C ILE A 7 3.61 6.14 7.46
N VAL A 8 3.92 5.00 6.85
CA VAL A 8 4.05 4.92 5.40
C VAL A 8 2.72 5.20 4.71
N LEU A 9 1.63 4.60 5.18
CA LEU A 9 0.32 4.82 4.58
C LEU A 9 -0.15 6.26 4.76
N THR A 10 0.13 6.87 5.90
CA THR A 10 -0.18 8.28 6.12
C THR A 10 0.55 9.17 5.11
N ALA A 11 1.81 8.86 4.84
CA ALA A 11 2.60 9.62 3.86
C ALA A 11 2.01 9.50 2.45
N LEU A 12 1.35 8.39 2.15
CA LEU A 12 0.68 8.18 0.86
C LEU A 12 -0.74 8.73 0.83
N GLY A 13 -1.24 9.25 1.95
CA GLY A 13 -2.62 9.70 2.06
C GLY A 13 -3.61 8.55 2.12
N LEU A 14 -3.19 7.41 2.59
CA LEU A 14 -4.04 6.22 2.70
C LEU A 14 -4.29 5.90 4.18
N THR A 15 -5.32 5.10 4.43
CA THR A 15 -5.66 4.66 5.77
C THR A 15 -5.80 3.16 5.82
N HIS A 16 -5.54 2.57 6.99
CA HIS A 16 -5.80 1.17 7.23
C HIS A 16 -7.30 0.89 7.24
N PHE A 17 -7.71 -0.18 6.57
CA PHE A 17 -9.04 -0.74 6.81
C PHE A 17 -9.02 -1.57 8.09
N ALA A 18 -8.09 -2.50 8.15
CA ALA A 18 -7.88 -3.34 9.32
C ALA A 18 -6.44 -3.83 9.29
N VAL A 19 -5.86 -4.05 10.46
CA VAL A 19 -4.55 -4.67 10.56
C VAL A 19 -4.77 -6.17 10.67
N SER A 20 -4.21 -6.93 9.75
CA SER A 20 -4.33 -8.37 9.78
C SER A 20 -3.49 -8.95 10.93
N SER A 21 -3.71 -10.22 11.22
CA SER A 21 -2.97 -10.92 12.27
C SER A 21 -1.46 -10.75 12.09
N PRO A 22 -0.69 -10.54 13.17
CA PRO A 22 0.75 -10.45 13.07
C PRO A 22 1.41 -11.65 12.38
N ALA A 23 0.77 -12.80 12.44
CA ALA A 23 1.27 -14.01 11.79
C ALA A 23 1.05 -14.02 10.29
N ASN A 24 0.27 -13.10 9.77
CA ASN A 24 -0.24 -13.16 8.41
C ASN A 24 0.43 -12.16 7.47
N ALA A 25 1.15 -11.20 7.91
CA ALA A 25 1.89 -10.25 7.08
C ALA A 25 1.06 -9.56 5.98
N MET A 26 -0.27 -9.59 6.07
CA MET A 26 -1.17 -8.91 5.14
C MET A 26 -1.66 -7.61 5.74
N THR A 27 -1.70 -6.56 4.96
CA THR A 27 -2.20 -5.25 5.39
C THR A 27 -3.38 -4.86 4.52
N ALA A 28 -4.52 -4.59 5.16
CA ALA A 28 -5.72 -4.14 4.46
C ALA A 28 -5.76 -2.61 4.46
N ILE A 29 -5.90 -2.04 3.29
CA ILE A 29 -5.80 -0.60 3.07
C ILE A 29 -7.06 -0.10 2.39
N ASN A 30 -7.64 0.98 2.91
CA ASN A 30 -8.79 1.60 2.27
C ASN A 30 -8.36 2.26 0.96
N ALA A 31 -9.13 2.06 -0.09
CA ALA A 31 -8.93 2.80 -1.33
C ALA A 31 -9.22 4.28 -1.09
N PRO A 32 -8.50 5.21 -1.77
CA PRO A 32 -8.78 6.62 -1.63
C PRO A 32 -10.21 6.94 -2.07
N ALA A 33 -10.79 8.00 -1.49
CA ALA A 33 -12.15 8.41 -1.81
C ALA A 33 -12.31 8.64 -3.33
N GLY A 34 -13.35 8.08 -3.90
CA GLY A 34 -13.64 8.22 -5.32
C GLY A 34 -12.85 7.30 -6.23
N ILE A 35 -12.01 6.44 -5.70
CA ILE A 35 -11.20 5.51 -6.49
C ILE A 35 -11.50 4.09 -6.05
N GLU A 36 -11.81 3.23 -7.02
CA GLU A 36 -12.05 1.82 -6.74
C GLU A 36 -10.74 1.07 -6.56
N SER A 37 -10.64 0.26 -5.50
CA SER A 37 -9.47 -0.55 -5.24
C SER A 37 -9.15 -1.50 -6.40
N THR A 38 -10.17 -1.94 -7.13
CA THR A 38 -9.99 -2.83 -8.28
C THR A 38 -9.05 -2.21 -9.32
N LYS A 39 -9.14 -0.90 -9.56
CA LYS A 39 -8.24 -0.22 -10.50
C LYS A 39 -6.81 -0.25 -10.02
N ILE A 40 -6.60 -0.05 -8.71
CA ILE A 40 -5.25 -0.11 -8.14
C ILE A 40 -4.67 -1.50 -8.31
N VAL A 41 -5.45 -2.53 -7.98
CA VAL A 41 -5.00 -3.92 -8.09
C VAL A 41 -4.64 -4.27 -9.53
N LYS A 42 -5.50 -3.92 -10.49
CA LYS A 42 -5.27 -4.21 -11.90
C LYS A 42 -4.06 -3.48 -12.43
N ASP A 43 -3.90 -2.20 -12.12
CA ASP A 43 -2.78 -1.41 -12.60
C ASP A 43 -1.46 -1.91 -12.05
N MET A 44 -1.41 -2.25 -10.77
CA MET A 44 -0.19 -2.79 -10.17
C MET A 44 0.22 -4.09 -10.86
N ARG A 45 -0.74 -4.95 -11.14
CA ARG A 45 -0.45 -6.21 -11.85
C ARG A 45 0.03 -5.96 -13.25
N ALA A 46 -0.65 -5.08 -14.00
CA ALA A 46 -0.34 -4.84 -15.40
C ALA A 46 1.00 -4.14 -15.58
N ARG A 47 1.31 -3.17 -14.71
CA ARG A 47 2.53 -2.37 -14.85
C ARG A 47 3.75 -3.04 -14.27
N PHE A 48 3.59 -3.67 -13.11
CA PHE A 48 4.74 -4.12 -12.32
C PHE A 48 4.73 -5.60 -12.03
N GLY A 49 3.69 -6.33 -12.45
CA GLY A 49 3.56 -7.74 -12.11
C GLY A 49 3.30 -7.96 -10.62
N ALA A 50 2.99 -6.90 -9.87
CA ALA A 50 2.76 -7.02 -8.44
C ALA A 50 1.37 -7.58 -8.19
N ILE A 51 1.28 -8.51 -7.24
CA ILE A 51 0.01 -9.14 -6.91
C ILE A 51 -0.53 -8.54 -5.63
N LEU A 52 -1.59 -7.74 -5.77
CA LEU A 52 -2.39 -7.25 -4.65
C LEU A 52 -3.73 -7.98 -4.69
N THR A 53 -4.39 -8.05 -3.55
CA THR A 53 -5.70 -8.69 -3.46
C THR A 53 -6.77 -7.63 -3.22
N ASP A 54 -7.83 -7.65 -4.02
CA ASP A 54 -8.97 -6.76 -3.83
C ASP A 54 -9.82 -7.25 -2.66
N GLY A 55 -10.67 -6.38 -2.15
CA GLY A 55 -11.66 -6.75 -1.14
C GLY A 55 -12.68 -7.71 -1.70
N GLN A 56 -13.35 -8.45 -0.82
CA GLN A 56 -14.35 -9.42 -1.19
C GLN A 56 -15.73 -9.00 -0.70
N GLY A 57 -16.76 -9.51 -1.38
CA GLY A 57 -18.14 -9.23 -1.01
C GLY A 57 -18.43 -7.74 -1.02
N SER A 58 -18.99 -7.23 0.06
CA SER A 58 -19.34 -5.82 0.17
C SER A 58 -18.13 -4.89 0.19
N MET A 59 -16.92 -5.42 0.40
CA MET A 59 -15.69 -4.63 0.45
C MET A 59 -14.98 -4.57 -0.90
N LYS A 60 -15.49 -5.26 -1.92
CA LYS A 60 -14.90 -5.20 -3.24
C LYS A 60 -14.96 -3.77 -3.78
N GLY A 61 -13.83 -3.26 -4.25
CA GLY A 61 -13.72 -1.90 -4.76
C GLY A 61 -13.46 -0.86 -3.69
N GLN A 62 -13.53 -1.22 -2.41
CA GLN A 62 -13.37 -0.28 -1.30
C GLN A 62 -12.05 -0.41 -0.57
N MET A 63 -11.43 -1.58 -0.63
CA MET A 63 -10.15 -1.81 0.04
C MET A 63 -9.33 -2.81 -0.76
N PHE A 64 -8.03 -2.79 -0.54
CA PHE A 64 -7.13 -3.78 -1.14
C PHE A 64 -6.13 -4.24 -0.07
N ARG A 65 -5.47 -5.36 -0.35
CA ARG A 65 -4.53 -5.95 0.61
C ARG A 65 -3.17 -6.11 -0.03
N ILE A 66 -2.15 -5.77 0.75
CA ILE A 66 -0.75 -5.92 0.35
C ILE A 66 -0.08 -6.90 1.30
N ALA A 67 0.61 -7.89 0.76
CA ALA A 67 1.40 -8.81 1.56
C ALA A 67 2.81 -8.23 1.76
N HIS A 68 3.42 -8.59 2.89
CA HIS A 68 4.85 -8.35 3.12
C HIS A 68 5.24 -6.87 3.14
N LEU A 69 4.44 -6.04 3.79
CA LEU A 69 4.78 -4.63 3.96
C LEU A 69 5.47 -4.46 5.33
N GLY A 70 6.79 -4.56 5.35
CA GLY A 70 7.50 -4.44 6.62
C GLY A 70 9.01 -4.55 6.51
N TYR A 71 9.66 -4.71 7.66
CA TYR A 71 11.12 -4.67 7.76
C TYR A 71 11.80 -5.89 7.15
N PHE A 72 11.20 -7.07 7.26
CA PHE A 72 11.84 -8.30 6.79
C PHE A 72 12.04 -8.32 5.29
N ASP A 73 11.13 -7.69 4.58
CA ASP A 73 11.19 -7.58 3.12
C ASP A 73 11.31 -6.12 2.73
N PHE A 74 12.23 -5.43 3.37
CA PHE A 74 12.33 -3.98 3.24
C PHE A 74 12.56 -3.54 1.80
N LEU A 75 13.46 -4.21 1.08
CA LEU A 75 13.71 -3.85 -0.32
C LEU A 75 12.48 -4.13 -1.19
N ASP A 76 11.80 -5.25 -0.95
CA ASP A 76 10.56 -5.55 -1.64
C ASP A 76 9.48 -4.53 -1.29
N THR A 77 9.44 -4.13 -0.03
CA THR A 77 8.51 -3.09 0.42
C THR A 77 8.76 -1.77 -0.31
N LEU A 78 10.02 -1.35 -0.45
CA LEU A 78 10.34 -0.14 -1.19
C LEU A 78 9.90 -0.24 -2.65
N ALA A 79 10.09 -1.40 -3.27
CA ALA A 79 9.67 -1.61 -4.65
C ALA A 79 8.16 -1.51 -4.80
N VAL A 80 7.41 -2.15 -3.88
CA VAL A 80 5.95 -2.08 -3.90
C VAL A 80 5.46 -0.64 -3.68
N LEU A 81 6.06 0.06 -2.73
CA LEU A 81 5.68 1.45 -2.45
C LEU A 81 5.93 2.35 -3.64
N GLY A 82 7.08 2.20 -4.31
CA GLY A 82 7.39 2.98 -5.51
C GLY A 82 6.37 2.74 -6.61
N GLY A 83 6.03 1.48 -6.86
CA GLY A 83 5.01 1.14 -7.85
C GLY A 83 3.63 1.65 -7.45
N LEU A 84 3.29 1.54 -6.17
CA LEU A 84 2.00 2.01 -5.67
C LEU A 84 1.85 3.53 -5.83
N GLU A 85 2.90 4.29 -5.58
CA GLU A 85 2.88 5.75 -5.77
C GLU A 85 2.55 6.10 -7.22
N ILE A 86 3.20 5.45 -8.16
CA ILE A 86 2.95 5.68 -9.58
C ILE A 86 1.50 5.32 -9.93
N THR A 87 1.04 4.17 -9.46
CA THR A 87 -0.32 3.71 -9.73
C THR A 87 -1.36 4.68 -9.14
N LEU A 88 -1.15 5.15 -7.91
CA LEU A 88 -2.06 6.09 -7.28
C LEU A 88 -2.19 7.37 -8.09
N GLN A 89 -1.07 7.91 -8.58
CA GLN A 89 -1.13 9.09 -9.45
C GLN A 89 -1.90 8.81 -10.73
N LYS A 90 -1.68 7.65 -11.33
CA LYS A 90 -2.36 7.28 -12.57
C LYS A 90 -3.85 7.15 -12.42
N VAL A 91 -4.32 6.68 -11.26
CA VAL A 91 -5.77 6.55 -11.03
C VAL A 91 -6.40 7.82 -10.44
N GLY A 92 -5.63 8.88 -10.26
CA GLY A 92 -6.16 10.19 -9.88
C GLY A 92 -6.01 10.56 -8.42
N HIS A 93 -5.34 9.77 -7.61
CA HIS A 93 -5.08 10.13 -6.22
C HIS A 93 -3.84 11.00 -6.14
N LYS A 94 -3.96 12.13 -5.46
CA LYS A 94 -2.83 13.03 -5.29
C LYS A 94 -1.85 12.45 -4.30
N VAL A 95 -0.65 12.14 -4.77
CA VAL A 95 0.44 11.65 -3.94
C VAL A 95 1.74 12.19 -4.51
N GLU A 96 2.65 12.60 -3.64
CA GLU A 96 3.98 13.03 -4.07
C GLU A 96 4.84 11.78 -4.28
N LEU A 97 5.44 11.65 -5.46
CA LEU A 97 6.32 10.53 -5.75
C LEU A 97 7.49 10.54 -4.78
N GLY A 98 7.76 9.38 -4.21
CA GLY A 98 8.84 9.22 -3.24
C GLY A 98 8.41 9.41 -1.80
N SER A 99 7.19 9.90 -1.54
CA SER A 99 6.75 10.18 -0.16
C SER A 99 6.64 8.92 0.69
N GLY A 100 6.08 7.85 0.16
CA GLY A 100 5.97 6.58 0.87
C GLY A 100 7.31 5.91 1.05
N VAL A 101 8.14 5.93 0.00
CA VAL A 101 9.49 5.37 0.04
C VAL A 101 10.33 6.15 1.07
N ARG A 102 10.26 7.47 1.06
CA ARG A 102 10.99 8.30 2.02
C ARG A 102 10.57 8.00 3.45
N ALA A 103 9.26 7.88 3.67
CA ALA A 103 8.74 7.57 5.01
C ALA A 103 9.26 6.22 5.49
N ALA A 104 9.27 5.22 4.62
CA ALA A 104 9.77 3.89 4.95
C ALA A 104 11.27 3.94 5.28
N GLN A 105 12.05 4.65 4.47
CA GLN A 105 13.48 4.79 4.70
C GLN A 105 13.77 5.48 6.03
N ASN A 106 13.02 6.54 6.33
CA ASN A 106 13.20 7.27 7.58
C ASN A 106 12.91 6.41 8.80
N VAL A 107 11.85 5.62 8.75
CA VAL A 107 11.53 4.72 9.86
C VAL A 107 12.62 3.66 10.02
N TYR A 108 13.10 3.10 8.92
CA TYR A 108 14.15 2.09 8.95
C TYR A 108 15.45 2.64 9.58
N LEU A 109 15.80 3.87 9.22
CA LEU A 109 17.01 4.49 9.75
C LEU A 109 16.96 4.72 11.25
N ARG A 110 15.77 4.90 11.81
CA ARG A 110 15.60 5.16 13.25
C ARG A 110 15.56 3.92 14.10
N SER A 111 15.47 2.77 13.50
CA SER A 111 15.33 1.52 14.26
C SER A 111 16.65 0.80 14.49
#